data_d4abbff601fecdd84a5bbd0ae5ea32e1
#
_entry.id   d4abbff601fecdd84a5bbd0ae5ea32e1
#
_cell.length_a   1.000
_cell.length_b   1.000
_cell.length_c   1.000
_cell.angle_alpha   90.00
_cell.angle_beta   90.00
_cell.angle_gamma   90.00
#
_symmetry.space_group_name_H-M   'P 1'
#
loop_
_entity.id
_entity.type
_entity.pdbx_description
1 polymer ?
#
loop_
_entity_poly.entity_id
_entity_poly.type
_entity_poly.pdbx_seq_one_letter_code
_entity_poly.pdbx_strand_id
1 'polypeptide(L)'
;GANPDMFTLTLPLAAGQDGLALFAFIGGFSSATSMIILESIALSIMVSNHIVVPLMLRFSADDGTGNDQGVRRLILNARRLSIVLILLLGFSYFYLTRASDALAPIGLISFTGVAQFLPAIIAALFWRDASTKAAIAAVSVGFLVWLWSSFMPSFASSSPVVTMIMAEGP
;
A
#
# COMPACT_ATOMS: atom_id res chain seq x y z
N GLY A 1 -5.70 13.60 26.65
CA GLY A 1 -6.13 14.56 25.62
C GLY A 1 -6.90 13.81 24.54
N ALA A 2 -7.89 14.47 23.92
CA ALA A 2 -8.66 13.84 22.84
C ALA A 2 -7.73 13.62 21.63
N ASN A 3 -7.80 12.44 21.02
CA ASN A 3 -7.03 12.11 19.85
C ASN A 3 -7.53 12.92 18.64
N PRO A 4 -6.70 13.74 17.98
CA PRO A 4 -7.11 14.60 16.86
C PRO A 4 -7.76 13.82 15.72
N ASP A 5 -7.29 12.61 15.45
CA ASP A 5 -7.78 11.74 14.37
C ASP A 5 -9.22 11.26 14.59
N MET A 6 -9.72 11.35 15.83
CA MET A 6 -11.05 10.93 16.21
C MET A 6 -12.07 12.09 16.29
N PHE A 7 -11.68 13.32 15.98
CA PHE A 7 -12.59 14.48 16.12
C PHE A 7 -13.86 14.35 15.27
N THR A 8 -13.79 13.72 14.12
CA THR A 8 -14.95 13.50 13.25
C THR A 8 -16.05 12.69 13.95
N LEU A 9 -15.67 11.79 14.88
CA LEU A 9 -16.61 10.97 15.64
C LEU A 9 -16.89 11.56 17.03
N THR A 10 -15.88 12.11 17.71
CA THR A 10 -16.00 12.56 19.10
C THR A 10 -16.74 13.88 19.23
N LEU A 11 -16.64 14.77 18.24
CA LEU A 11 -17.35 16.07 18.24
C LEU A 11 -18.87 15.90 18.22
N PRO A 12 -19.48 15.13 17.29
CA PRO A 12 -20.91 14.88 17.32
C PRO A 12 -21.38 14.16 18.58
N LEU A 13 -20.58 13.20 19.09
CA LEU A 13 -20.90 12.49 20.35
C LEU A 13 -20.88 13.46 21.55
N ALA A 14 -19.89 14.36 21.63
CA ALA A 14 -19.81 15.36 22.68
C ALA A 14 -20.95 16.38 22.62
N ALA A 15 -21.51 16.62 21.42
CA ALA A 15 -22.67 17.48 21.21
C ALA A 15 -24.02 16.74 21.43
N GLY A 16 -24.01 15.45 21.84
CA GLY A 16 -25.21 14.65 22.05
C GLY A 16 -25.96 14.29 20.76
N GLN A 17 -25.29 14.35 19.61
CA GLN A 17 -25.88 14.05 18.30
C GLN A 17 -25.45 12.66 17.81
N ASP A 18 -25.97 11.61 18.43
CA ASP A 18 -25.64 10.22 18.15
C ASP A 18 -25.92 9.82 16.70
N GLY A 19 -26.99 10.36 16.10
CA GLY A 19 -27.34 10.13 14.70
C GLY A 19 -26.25 10.62 13.73
N LEU A 20 -25.70 11.80 13.99
CA LEU A 20 -24.63 12.38 13.16
C LEU A 20 -23.32 11.60 13.31
N ALA A 21 -23.00 11.16 14.53
CA ALA A 21 -21.84 10.30 14.77
C ALA A 21 -21.95 8.97 14.04
N LEU A 22 -23.15 8.36 14.03
CA LEU A 22 -23.41 7.13 13.30
C LEU A 22 -23.26 7.32 11.79
N PHE A 23 -23.77 8.41 11.21
CA PHE A 23 -23.58 8.73 9.80
C PHE A 23 -22.10 8.94 9.46
N ALA A 24 -21.34 9.65 10.29
CA ALA A 24 -19.90 9.87 10.11
C ALA A 24 -19.14 8.54 10.14
N PHE A 25 -19.49 7.65 11.06
CA PHE A 25 -18.89 6.31 11.15
C PHE A 25 -19.18 5.46 9.92
N ILE A 26 -20.44 5.38 9.49
CA ILE A 26 -20.85 4.60 8.30
C ILE A 26 -20.19 5.16 7.05
N GLY A 27 -20.12 6.49 6.90
CA GLY A 27 -19.47 7.16 5.78
C GLY A 27 -17.97 6.86 5.72
N GLY A 28 -17.27 6.97 6.84
CA GLY A 28 -15.84 6.66 6.95
C GLY A 28 -15.56 5.18 6.67
N PHE A 29 -16.35 4.28 7.24
CA PHE A 29 -16.22 2.84 7.00
C PHE A 29 -16.46 2.46 5.53
N SER A 30 -17.49 3.05 4.90
CA SER A 30 -17.79 2.83 3.49
C SER A 30 -16.68 3.33 2.58
N SER A 31 -16.15 4.51 2.85
CA SER A 31 -15.03 5.10 2.10
C SER A 31 -13.77 4.24 2.21
N ALA A 32 -13.38 3.86 3.42
CA ALA A 32 -12.22 3.01 3.65
C ALA A 32 -12.36 1.65 2.96
N THR A 33 -13.53 1.03 3.04
CA THR A 33 -13.80 -0.26 2.39
C THR A 33 -13.70 -0.15 0.88
N SER A 34 -14.26 0.89 0.28
CA SER A 34 -14.19 1.13 -1.17
C SER A 34 -12.74 1.30 -1.64
N MET A 35 -11.93 2.05 -0.88
CA MET A 35 -10.52 2.27 -1.20
C MET A 35 -9.73 0.94 -1.17
N ILE A 36 -9.90 0.14 -0.13
CA ILE A 36 -9.25 -1.18 -0.01
C ILE A 36 -9.63 -2.10 -1.17
N ILE A 37 -10.90 -2.11 -1.56
CA ILE A 37 -11.38 -2.94 -2.69
C ILE A 37 -10.70 -2.49 -3.99
N LEU A 38 -10.68 -1.20 -4.30
CA LEU A 38 -10.08 -0.68 -5.51
C LEU A 38 -8.57 -0.97 -5.58
N GLU A 39 -7.84 -0.73 -4.51
CA GLU A 39 -6.40 -1.00 -4.43
C GLU A 39 -6.10 -2.50 -4.57
N SER A 40 -6.86 -3.34 -3.88
CA SER A 40 -6.68 -4.79 -3.95
C SER A 40 -6.93 -5.34 -5.35
N ILE A 41 -7.94 -4.83 -6.06
CA ILE A 41 -8.23 -5.22 -7.44
C ILE A 41 -7.11 -4.74 -8.37
N ALA A 42 -6.68 -3.48 -8.27
CA ALA A 42 -5.63 -2.91 -9.11
C ALA A 42 -4.32 -3.69 -8.95
N LEU A 43 -3.86 -3.91 -7.72
CA LEU A 43 -2.65 -4.68 -7.43
C LEU A 43 -2.76 -6.14 -7.89
N SER A 44 -3.91 -6.77 -7.70
CA SER A 44 -4.17 -8.13 -8.15
C SER A 44 -4.06 -8.26 -9.69
N ILE A 45 -4.54 -7.27 -10.43
CA ILE A 45 -4.41 -7.21 -11.89
C ILE A 45 -2.94 -7.02 -12.28
N MET A 46 -2.21 -6.13 -11.61
CA MET A 46 -0.78 -5.92 -11.87
C MET A 46 0.04 -7.19 -11.63
N VAL A 47 -0.17 -7.87 -10.50
CA VAL A 47 0.49 -9.15 -10.20
C VAL A 47 0.15 -10.21 -11.24
N SER A 48 -1.12 -10.32 -11.62
CA SER A 48 -1.56 -11.27 -12.64
C SER A 48 -0.86 -11.02 -13.98
N ASN A 49 -0.83 -9.77 -14.45
CA ASN A 49 -0.31 -9.45 -15.77
C ASN A 49 1.22 -9.44 -15.85
N HIS A 50 1.91 -9.01 -14.78
CA HIS A 50 3.36 -8.85 -14.81
C HIS A 50 4.14 -10.03 -14.24
N ILE A 51 3.51 -10.86 -13.42
CA ILE A 51 4.18 -12.02 -12.79
C ILE A 51 3.56 -13.33 -13.30
N VAL A 52 2.24 -13.49 -13.14
CA VAL A 52 1.59 -14.79 -13.38
C VAL A 52 1.58 -15.13 -14.87
N VAL A 53 1.15 -14.20 -15.72
CA VAL A 53 1.07 -14.44 -17.18
C VAL A 53 2.44 -14.72 -17.80
N PRO A 54 3.52 -13.93 -17.57
CA PRO A 54 4.84 -14.24 -18.10
C PRO A 54 5.41 -15.56 -17.58
N LEU A 55 5.17 -15.88 -16.30
CA LEU A 55 5.62 -17.12 -15.69
C LEU A 55 4.94 -18.33 -16.34
N MET A 56 3.63 -18.22 -16.56
CA MET A 56 2.86 -19.25 -17.26
C MET A 56 3.35 -19.47 -18.68
N LEU A 57 3.55 -18.39 -19.44
CA LEU A 57 4.03 -18.50 -20.81
C LEU A 57 5.39 -19.19 -20.89
N ARG A 58 6.25 -19.01 -19.88
CA ARG A 58 7.53 -19.73 -19.80
C ARG A 58 7.37 -21.22 -19.53
N PHE A 59 6.41 -21.61 -18.69
CA PHE A 59 6.20 -23.02 -18.33
C PHE A 59 5.27 -23.76 -19.31
N SER A 60 4.32 -23.06 -19.95
CA SER A 60 3.40 -23.67 -20.91
C SER A 60 4.00 -23.84 -22.32
N ALA A 61 5.15 -23.27 -22.60
CA ALA A 61 5.84 -23.47 -23.88
C ALA A 61 6.30 -24.91 -24.12
N ASP A 62 6.32 -25.74 -23.06
CA ASP A 62 6.81 -27.11 -23.12
C ASP A 62 5.68 -28.18 -23.31
N ASP A 63 4.44 -27.83 -23.01
CA ASP A 63 3.35 -28.81 -22.93
C ASP A 63 2.28 -28.68 -24.03
N GLY A 64 2.47 -28.08 -25.15
CA GLY A 64 1.64 -28.19 -26.38
C GLY A 64 0.10 -28.32 -26.26
N THR A 65 -0.46 -28.41 -25.06
CA THR A 65 -1.88 -28.57 -24.75
C THR A 65 -2.48 -27.23 -24.30
N GLY A 66 -2.93 -26.45 -25.25
CA GLY A 66 -3.69 -25.22 -25.01
C GLY A 66 -5.00 -25.49 -24.26
N ASN A 67 -4.92 -25.79 -22.97
CA ASN A 67 -6.08 -25.90 -22.12
C ASN A 67 -6.48 -24.52 -21.58
N ASP A 68 -7.20 -23.74 -22.37
CA ASP A 68 -7.68 -22.38 -22.04
C ASP A 68 -8.42 -22.31 -20.69
N GLN A 69 -9.09 -23.39 -20.29
CA GLN A 69 -9.79 -23.47 -19.00
C GLN A 69 -8.82 -23.58 -17.81
N GLY A 70 -7.70 -24.29 -17.98
CA GLY A 70 -6.66 -24.38 -16.95
C GLY A 70 -5.98 -23.04 -16.70
N VAL A 71 -5.63 -22.36 -17.77
CA VAL A 71 -5.04 -21.01 -17.75
C VAL A 71 -5.94 -20.01 -17.03
N ARG A 72 -7.23 -19.99 -17.39
CA ARG A 72 -8.21 -19.10 -16.77
C ARG A 72 -8.36 -19.35 -15.26
N ARG A 73 -8.44 -20.60 -14.85
CA ARG A 73 -8.53 -20.96 -13.41
C ARG A 73 -7.30 -20.53 -12.64
N LEU A 74 -6.13 -20.69 -13.21
CA LEU A 74 -4.87 -20.31 -12.57
C LEU A 74 -4.78 -18.77 -12.40
N ILE A 75 -5.15 -18.00 -13.41
CA ILE A 75 -5.21 -16.54 -13.32
C ILE A 75 -6.19 -16.08 -12.24
N LEU A 76 -7.37 -16.71 -12.16
CA LEU A 76 -8.35 -16.38 -11.13
C LEU A 76 -7.85 -16.72 -9.72
N ASN A 77 -7.20 -17.87 -9.55
CA ASN A 77 -6.63 -18.27 -8.26
C ASN A 77 -5.46 -17.37 -7.86
N ALA A 78 -4.61 -16.98 -8.81
CA ALA A 78 -3.53 -16.04 -8.56
C ALA A 78 -4.05 -14.67 -8.12
N ARG A 79 -5.12 -14.16 -8.75
CA ARG A 79 -5.78 -12.92 -8.33
C ARG A 79 -6.34 -13.01 -6.92
N ARG A 80 -7.03 -14.09 -6.59
CA ARG A 80 -7.58 -14.32 -5.25
C ARG A 80 -6.48 -14.39 -4.20
N LEU A 81 -5.42 -15.14 -4.50
CA LEU A 81 -4.26 -15.25 -3.61
C LEU A 81 -3.57 -13.91 -3.40
N SER A 82 -3.41 -13.11 -4.46
CA SER A 82 -2.83 -11.77 -4.37
C SER A 82 -3.65 -10.85 -3.47
N ILE A 83 -4.99 -10.87 -3.60
CA ILE A 83 -5.87 -10.07 -2.73
C ILE A 83 -5.70 -10.49 -1.27
N VAL A 84 -5.73 -11.78 -0.98
CA VAL A 84 -5.56 -12.30 0.38
C VAL A 84 -4.20 -11.90 0.96
N LEU A 85 -3.13 -12.02 0.17
CA LEU A 85 -1.78 -11.60 0.60
C LEU A 85 -1.69 -10.11 0.88
N ILE A 86 -2.28 -9.26 0.05
CA ILE A 86 -2.30 -7.80 0.25
C ILE A 86 -3.04 -7.46 1.54
N LEU A 87 -4.20 -8.07 1.78
CA LEU A 87 -4.98 -7.86 3.00
C LEU A 87 -4.22 -8.35 4.25
N LEU A 88 -3.55 -9.51 4.17
CA LEU A 88 -2.72 -10.02 5.26
C LEU A 88 -1.53 -9.11 5.55
N LEU A 89 -0.87 -8.58 4.52
CA LEU A 89 0.23 -7.62 4.69
C LEU A 89 -0.26 -6.32 5.34
N GLY A 90 -1.38 -5.78 4.89
CA GLY A 90 -2.00 -4.60 5.50
C GLY A 90 -2.39 -4.84 6.96
N PHE A 91 -2.99 -5.99 7.25
CA PHE A 91 -3.35 -6.38 8.62
C PHE A 91 -2.10 -6.56 9.50
N SER A 92 -1.05 -7.22 8.98
CA SER A 92 0.20 -7.42 9.69
C SER A 92 0.87 -6.07 9.99
N TYR A 93 0.90 -5.16 9.02
CA TYR A 93 1.41 -3.80 9.23
C TYR A 93 0.62 -3.08 10.33
N PHE A 94 -0.71 -3.10 10.27
CA PHE A 94 -1.57 -2.53 11.30
C PHE A 94 -1.28 -3.13 12.68
N TYR A 95 -1.12 -4.44 12.77
CA TYR A 95 -0.83 -5.13 14.03
C TYR A 95 0.52 -4.75 14.61
N LEU A 96 1.54 -4.59 13.76
CA LEU A 96 2.89 -4.19 14.17
C LEU A 96 2.97 -2.71 14.59
N THR A 97 2.18 -1.84 13.94
CA THR A 97 2.17 -0.40 14.22
C THR A 97 1.11 0.04 15.23
N ARG A 98 0.39 -0.90 15.82
CA ARG A 98 -0.74 -0.66 16.74
C ARG A 98 -0.37 0.18 17.99
N ALA A 99 0.91 0.32 18.29
CA ALA A 99 1.40 1.13 19.41
C ALA A 99 1.49 2.63 19.09
N SER A 100 1.37 3.03 17.83
CA SER A 100 1.34 4.45 17.46
C SER A 100 -0.10 4.94 17.40
N ASP A 101 -0.45 5.86 18.30
CA ASP A 101 -1.80 6.44 18.44
C ASP A 101 -2.21 7.37 17.28
N ALA A 102 -1.36 7.55 16.27
CA ALA A 102 -1.59 8.50 15.19
C ALA A 102 -1.80 7.81 13.84
N LEU A 103 -3.02 7.89 13.28
CA LEU A 103 -3.37 7.34 11.97
C LEU A 103 -2.90 8.23 10.81
N ALA A 104 -2.87 9.55 11.00
CA ALA A 104 -2.46 10.51 9.99
C ALA A 104 -1.02 10.32 9.48
N PRO A 105 0.00 10.08 10.32
CA PRO A 105 1.36 9.76 9.86
C PRO A 105 1.44 8.53 8.95
N ILE A 106 0.66 7.48 9.21
CA ILE A 106 0.64 6.27 8.38
C ILE A 106 0.16 6.60 6.96
N GLY A 107 -0.88 7.42 6.84
CA GLY A 107 -1.37 7.90 5.54
C GLY A 107 -0.34 8.74 4.80
N LEU A 108 0.35 9.65 5.48
CA LEU A 108 1.38 10.51 4.90
C LEU A 108 2.60 9.68 4.42
N ILE A 109 3.05 8.70 5.20
CA ILE A 109 4.15 7.81 4.82
C ILE A 109 3.80 7.02 3.56
N SER A 110 2.58 6.50 3.47
CA SER A 110 2.11 5.77 2.29
C SER A 110 2.03 6.69 1.07
N PHE A 111 1.51 7.91 1.24
CA PHE A 111 1.39 8.89 0.18
C PHE A 111 2.75 9.35 -0.37
N THR A 112 3.74 9.58 0.50
CA THR A 112 5.10 9.91 0.07
C THR A 112 5.76 8.77 -0.68
N GLY A 113 5.47 7.51 -0.32
CA GLY A 113 5.90 6.33 -1.06
C GLY A 113 5.38 6.29 -2.51
N VAL A 114 4.10 6.62 -2.70
CA VAL A 114 3.50 6.69 -4.04
C VAL A 114 3.99 7.90 -4.84
N ALA A 115 4.19 9.04 -4.19
CA ALA A 115 4.65 10.26 -4.84
C ALA A 115 6.02 10.12 -5.54
N GLN A 116 6.84 9.16 -5.13
CA GLN A 116 8.14 8.90 -5.76
C GLN A 116 8.04 8.37 -7.19
N PHE A 117 6.92 7.81 -7.58
CA PHE A 117 6.71 7.39 -8.97
C PHE A 117 6.42 8.58 -9.91
N LEU A 118 6.02 9.73 -9.37
CA LEU A 118 5.64 10.90 -10.15
C LEU A 118 6.74 11.39 -11.09
N PRO A 119 8.03 11.54 -10.68
CA PRO A 119 9.10 11.96 -11.58
C PRO A 119 9.32 10.98 -12.74
N ALA A 120 9.21 9.67 -12.47
CA ALA A 120 9.36 8.64 -13.50
C ALA A 120 8.20 8.68 -14.52
N ILE A 121 6.97 8.93 -14.06
CA ILE A 121 5.79 9.07 -14.92
C ILE A 121 5.92 10.33 -15.79
N ILE A 122 6.32 11.47 -15.21
CA ILE A 122 6.53 12.72 -15.95
C ILE A 122 7.63 12.53 -17.00
N ALA A 123 8.76 11.91 -16.62
CA ALA A 123 9.83 11.64 -17.57
C ALA A 123 9.37 10.72 -18.70
N ALA A 124 8.58 9.69 -18.42
CA ALA A 124 8.05 8.78 -19.45
C ALA A 124 7.07 9.47 -20.42
N LEU A 125 6.31 10.47 -19.95
CA LEU A 125 5.34 11.19 -20.77
C LEU A 125 5.99 12.31 -21.62
N PHE A 126 6.96 13.03 -21.07
CA PHE A 126 7.49 14.25 -21.69
C PHE A 126 8.88 14.08 -22.29
N TRP A 127 9.65 13.05 -21.90
CA TRP A 127 11.04 12.87 -22.31
C TRP A 127 11.18 11.65 -23.21
N ARG A 128 11.33 11.88 -24.52
CA ARG A 128 11.41 10.81 -25.54
C ARG A 128 12.68 9.96 -25.42
N ASP A 129 13.74 10.52 -24.84
CA ASP A 129 15.04 9.86 -24.66
C ASP A 129 15.22 9.25 -23.25
N ALA A 130 14.16 9.23 -22.44
CA ALA A 130 14.22 8.60 -21.12
C ALA A 130 14.48 7.10 -21.26
N SER A 131 15.63 6.64 -20.79
CA SER A 131 15.97 5.22 -20.87
C SER A 131 15.26 4.43 -19.75
N THR A 132 14.80 3.22 -20.08
CA THR A 132 14.17 2.31 -19.10
C THR A 132 15.09 2.04 -17.91
N LYS A 133 16.42 1.97 -18.14
CA LYS A 133 17.41 1.78 -17.08
C LYS A 133 17.45 2.95 -16.11
N ALA A 134 17.38 4.18 -16.62
CA ALA A 134 17.33 5.38 -15.78
C ALA A 134 16.05 5.44 -14.94
N ALA A 135 14.91 5.09 -15.52
CA ALA A 135 13.63 5.04 -14.79
C ALA A 135 13.65 4.00 -13.66
N ILE A 136 14.17 2.79 -13.94
CA ILE A 136 14.33 1.74 -12.92
C ILE A 136 15.28 2.20 -11.80
N ALA A 137 16.42 2.79 -12.17
CA ALA A 137 17.37 3.30 -11.18
C ALA A 137 16.76 4.40 -10.30
N ALA A 138 16.05 5.36 -10.89
CA ALA A 138 15.40 6.45 -10.16
C ALA A 138 14.35 5.93 -9.18
N VAL A 139 13.47 5.02 -9.62
CA VAL A 139 12.44 4.42 -8.77
C VAL A 139 13.09 3.58 -7.66
N SER A 140 14.13 2.80 -7.96
CA SER A 140 14.82 1.98 -6.97
C SER A 140 15.51 2.82 -5.91
N VAL A 141 16.24 3.85 -6.30
CA VAL A 141 16.90 4.77 -5.35
C VAL A 141 15.86 5.51 -4.53
N GLY A 142 14.81 6.05 -5.16
CA GLY A 142 13.72 6.71 -4.46
C GLY A 142 13.08 5.80 -3.42
N PHE A 143 12.79 4.55 -3.78
CA PHE A 143 12.21 3.56 -2.86
C PHE A 143 13.14 3.25 -1.68
N LEU A 144 14.45 3.10 -1.91
CA LEU A 144 15.42 2.88 -0.84
C LEU A 144 15.49 4.07 0.12
N VAL A 145 15.51 5.30 -0.42
CA VAL A 145 15.50 6.52 0.40
C VAL A 145 14.21 6.60 1.22
N TRP A 146 13.06 6.34 0.61
CA TRP A 146 11.77 6.32 1.31
C TRP A 146 11.73 5.27 2.41
N LEU A 147 12.21 4.06 2.11
CA LEU A 147 12.25 2.94 3.06
C LEU A 147 13.10 3.30 4.27
N TRP A 148 14.24 3.95 4.04
CA TRP A 148 15.14 4.37 5.11
C TRP A 148 14.60 5.57 5.91
N SER A 149 14.12 6.61 5.22
CA SER A 149 13.76 7.90 5.84
C SER A 149 12.36 7.93 6.45
N SER A 150 11.41 7.18 5.88
CA SER A 150 10.00 7.26 6.25
C SER A 150 9.44 5.95 6.81
N PHE A 151 9.77 4.83 6.18
CA PHE A 151 9.21 3.53 6.56
C PHE A 151 9.90 2.95 7.80
N MET A 152 11.24 2.96 7.86
CA MET A 152 12.00 2.45 9.02
C MET A 152 11.65 3.18 10.32
N PRO A 153 11.58 4.51 10.38
CA PRO A 153 11.19 5.22 11.58
C PRO A 153 9.76 4.93 12.05
N SER A 154 8.85 4.52 11.16
CA SER A 154 7.49 4.17 11.56
C SER A 154 7.42 2.93 12.47
N PHE A 155 8.39 2.03 12.38
CA PHE A 155 8.55 0.91 13.31
C PHE A 155 9.38 1.27 14.55
N ALA A 156 10.14 2.34 14.48
CA ALA A 156 11.08 2.75 15.51
C ALA A 156 10.42 3.34 16.74
N SER A 157 9.25 3.94 16.59
CA SER A 157 8.47 4.46 17.73
C SER A 157 8.05 3.37 18.71
N SER A 158 8.16 2.10 18.34
CA SER A 158 7.82 0.95 19.17
C SER A 158 9.02 0.13 19.66
N SER A 159 10.26 0.45 19.22
CA SER A 159 11.45 -0.30 19.64
C SER A 159 12.45 0.57 20.41
N PRO A 160 12.89 0.15 21.64
CA PRO A 160 13.84 0.91 22.46
C PRO A 160 15.22 1.08 21.79
N VAL A 161 15.55 0.28 20.78
CA VAL A 161 16.84 0.32 20.09
C VAL A 161 16.98 1.54 19.19
N VAL A 162 15.91 1.99 18.54
CA VAL A 162 15.98 3.13 17.62
C VAL A 162 15.86 4.46 18.34
N THR A 163 15.17 4.50 19.48
CA THR A 163 15.22 5.67 20.37
C THR A 163 16.62 5.93 20.91
N MET A 164 17.43 4.89 21.15
CA MET A 164 18.84 5.05 21.54
C MET A 164 19.69 5.60 20.37
N ILE A 165 19.49 5.12 19.15
CA ILE A 165 20.26 5.59 17.98
C ILE A 165 19.91 7.04 17.60
N MET A 166 18.67 7.46 17.80
CA MET A 166 18.27 8.86 17.55
C MET A 166 18.61 9.82 18.68
N ALA A 167 18.83 9.32 19.90
CA ALA A 167 19.26 10.14 21.03
C ALA A 167 20.78 10.47 21.02
N GLU A 168 21.58 9.76 20.24
CA GLU A 168 23.03 9.99 20.08
C GLU A 168 23.41 10.73 18.78
N GLY A 169 22.44 11.29 18.05
CA GLY A 169 22.71 12.18 16.92
C GLY A 169 23.19 13.56 17.40
N PRO A 170 24.15 14.17 16.70
CA PRO A 170 24.79 15.42 17.10
C PRO A 170 23.85 16.62 17.16
#